data_eb4c2a7fb8416754cc7a093256bc6454
#
_entry.id   eb4c2a7fb8416754cc7a093256bc6454
#
_cell.length_a   1.000
_cell.length_b   1.000
_cell.length_c   1.000
_cell.angle_alpha   90.00
_cell.angle_beta   90.00
_cell.angle_gamma   90.00
#
_symmetry.space_group_name_H-M   'P 1'
#
loop_
_entity.id
_entity.type
_entity.pdbx_description
1 polymer ?
#
loop_
_entity_poly.entity_id
_entity_poly.type
_entity_poly.pdbx_seq_one_letter_code
_entity_poly.pdbx_strand_id
1 'polypeptide(L)'
;MQVNTLDSSSRRTFLQRSVQLAFTGAALPTVLNLAAMADAAAFSAPAGSYKALVCIFLYGGSDYANTVVTYDDPSYNAYNTIRGGGANQTAGGIAFAKAALTPTLLMPVTPLPDNRQYALHPAMTGLTDLFNNGKAAVQLNIGPLVVPMTKVQYKGSNRTLYPLPPKLFSHNDQQSLWQSSSPEGSTVGWGGNMGDLALSSNTKAIYTCISVTGNSVFLSGDSALAYQISTSGAVKINCVSSNVYGSANVKTAISQLLQQQRTHILENEYNIVTSRAISAEGTITSSIATGQAADGAGSATTAGVGTFLPFTSTALSGNSLAQQLKMVARLIAARNSLGAKRQVFFVSLGGFDLHDNLIAGQNTNMTNLNNALTAFYQTTVNLGVANQVTSFTASDFGRTLTSNGDGSDHGWGSHHIVVGDAVNGKEFYGVAPPVSVTDTTSINDQWHVGQGRLLPTTSVDQYAGTLATWFGVNPSSVNGALSELDTILPNLQNFNNVTGTSGIYYPRNLGFMQAP
;
A
#
# COMPACT_ATOMS: atom_id res chain seq x y z
N MET A 1 -14.18 11.55 -43.76
CA MET A 1 -13.76 12.24 -42.51
C MET A 1 -12.93 11.23 -41.73
N GLN A 2 -11.61 11.36 -41.78
CA GLN A 2 -10.71 10.48 -41.04
C GLN A 2 -10.66 10.95 -39.60
N VAL A 3 -11.02 10.08 -38.66
CA VAL A 3 -10.84 10.29 -37.22
C VAL A 3 -9.36 10.00 -36.93
N ASN A 4 -8.60 11.04 -36.64
CA ASN A 4 -7.23 10.89 -36.13
C ASN A 4 -7.32 10.32 -34.71
N THR A 5 -6.88 9.09 -34.55
CA THR A 5 -6.54 8.50 -33.25
C THR A 5 -5.39 9.29 -32.66
N LEU A 6 -5.64 9.92 -31.51
CA LEU A 6 -4.59 10.54 -30.71
C LEU A 6 -3.71 9.43 -30.13
N ASP A 7 -2.56 9.21 -30.76
CA ASP A 7 -1.50 8.38 -30.24
C ASP A 7 -1.08 8.89 -28.86
N SER A 8 -0.97 7.97 -27.90
CA SER A 8 -0.40 8.25 -26.60
C SER A 8 1.00 8.84 -26.79
N SER A 9 1.15 10.13 -26.57
CA SER A 9 2.42 10.81 -26.78
C SER A 9 3.46 10.26 -25.81
N SER A 10 4.43 9.51 -26.32
CA SER A 10 5.56 9.03 -25.53
C SER A 10 6.29 10.23 -24.90
N ARG A 11 6.96 10.05 -23.73
CA ARG A 11 7.84 11.08 -23.10
C ARG A 11 8.76 11.77 -24.14
N ARG A 12 9.20 11.04 -25.13
CA ARG A 12 10.04 11.54 -26.23
C ARG A 12 9.29 12.55 -27.12
N THR A 13 8.04 12.27 -27.44
CA THR A 13 7.17 13.15 -28.24
C THR A 13 6.79 14.41 -27.46
N PHE A 14 6.56 14.29 -26.16
CA PHE A 14 6.33 15.43 -25.27
C PHE A 14 7.57 16.33 -25.20
N LEU A 15 8.74 15.76 -24.93
CA LEU A 15 9.99 16.50 -24.91
C LEU A 15 10.33 17.16 -26.26
N GLN A 16 10.11 16.46 -27.39
CA GLN A 16 10.30 17.03 -28.72
C GLN A 16 9.36 18.20 -29.01
N ARG A 17 8.09 18.10 -28.63
CA ARG A 17 7.12 19.20 -28.76
C ARG A 17 7.41 20.35 -27.81
N SER A 18 7.85 20.06 -26.58
CA SER A 18 8.27 21.09 -25.62
C SER A 18 9.50 21.87 -26.12
N VAL A 19 10.46 21.19 -26.72
CA VAL A 19 11.63 21.83 -27.35
C VAL A 19 11.22 22.68 -28.57
N GLN A 20 10.30 22.22 -29.40
CA GLN A 20 9.77 23.00 -30.54
C GLN A 20 9.01 24.25 -30.10
N LEU A 21 8.28 24.19 -28.98
CA LEU A 21 7.64 25.36 -28.37
C LEU A 21 8.66 26.32 -27.73
N ALA A 22 9.80 25.80 -27.21
CA ALA A 22 10.86 26.63 -26.62
C ALA A 22 11.56 27.54 -27.66
N PHE A 23 11.57 27.14 -28.93
CA PHE A 23 12.13 27.95 -30.01
C PHE A 23 11.22 29.10 -30.48
N THR A 24 9.95 29.16 -30.06
CA THR A 24 9.00 30.19 -30.47
C THR A 24 8.79 31.31 -29.44
N GLY A 25 9.62 31.39 -28.39
CA GLY A 25 9.79 32.59 -27.52
C GLY A 25 8.82 32.71 -26.34
N ALA A 26 9.37 32.98 -25.19
CA ALA A 26 8.87 33.70 -23.97
C ALA A 26 7.54 33.28 -23.30
N ALA A 27 6.70 32.42 -23.87
CA ALA A 27 5.41 32.03 -23.27
C ALA A 27 5.45 30.69 -22.50
N LEU A 28 6.57 29.96 -22.49
CA LEU A 28 6.68 28.62 -21.97
C LEU A 28 6.45 28.46 -20.45
N PRO A 29 6.94 29.34 -19.57
CA PRO A 29 6.72 29.15 -18.14
C PRO A 29 5.26 29.29 -17.75
N THR A 30 4.49 30.10 -18.48
CA THR A 30 3.07 30.31 -18.20
C THR A 30 2.17 29.18 -18.72
N VAL A 31 2.51 28.58 -19.87
CA VAL A 31 1.72 27.48 -20.45
C VAL A 31 1.96 26.16 -19.69
N LEU A 32 3.20 25.88 -19.28
CA LEU A 32 3.51 24.72 -18.43
C LEU A 32 2.90 24.88 -17.02
N ASN A 33 2.90 26.10 -16.47
CA ASN A 33 2.20 26.39 -15.23
C ASN A 33 0.68 26.29 -15.39
N LEU A 34 0.10 26.69 -16.54
CA LEU A 34 -1.34 26.56 -16.77
C LEU A 34 -1.76 25.08 -16.96
N ALA A 35 -0.96 24.25 -17.63
CA ALA A 35 -1.23 22.82 -17.77
C ALA A 35 -1.13 22.09 -16.40
N ALA A 36 -0.08 22.39 -15.63
CA ALA A 36 0.07 21.88 -14.26
C ALA A 36 -1.02 22.42 -13.31
N MET A 37 -1.50 23.64 -13.52
CA MET A 37 -2.62 24.22 -12.77
C MET A 37 -3.97 23.66 -13.21
N ALA A 38 -4.14 23.26 -14.48
CA ALA A 38 -5.35 22.60 -14.95
C ALA A 38 -5.48 21.17 -14.42
N ASP A 39 -4.37 20.41 -14.41
CA ASP A 39 -4.32 19.08 -13.76
C ASP A 39 -4.52 19.19 -12.25
N ALA A 40 -3.96 20.23 -11.63
CA ALA A 40 -4.13 20.51 -10.21
C ALA A 40 -5.55 21.01 -9.83
N ALA A 41 -6.26 21.63 -10.77
CA ALA A 41 -7.65 22.07 -10.56
C ALA A 41 -8.65 20.92 -10.63
N ALA A 42 -8.29 19.81 -11.29
CA ALA A 42 -9.14 18.60 -11.37
C ALA A 42 -9.13 17.82 -10.06
N PHE A 43 -8.02 17.84 -9.30
CA PHE A 43 -7.93 17.24 -7.97
C PHE A 43 -8.55 18.20 -6.93
N SER A 44 -9.88 18.33 -6.94
CA SER A 44 -10.57 19.18 -5.98
C SER A 44 -10.71 18.50 -4.62
N ALA A 45 -9.63 18.58 -3.81
CA ALA A 45 -9.76 18.35 -2.39
C ALA A 45 -10.65 19.45 -1.80
N PRO A 46 -11.80 19.13 -1.15
CA PRO A 46 -12.56 20.12 -0.42
C PRO A 46 -11.62 20.92 0.50
N ALA A 47 -11.74 22.25 0.48
CA ALA A 47 -10.90 23.11 1.30
C ALA A 47 -10.96 22.65 2.76
N GLY A 48 -9.84 22.17 3.32
CA GLY A 48 -9.72 21.78 4.73
C GLY A 48 -9.70 20.26 5.01
N SER A 49 -9.98 19.36 4.06
CA SER A 49 -9.97 17.92 4.34
C SER A 49 -8.58 17.30 4.20
N TYR A 50 -8.00 16.82 5.31
CA TYR A 50 -6.80 16.00 5.30
C TYR A 50 -7.15 14.55 4.93
N LYS A 51 -6.31 13.88 4.13
CA LYS A 51 -6.35 12.42 3.95
C LYS A 51 -4.96 11.84 3.85
N ALA A 52 -4.77 10.66 4.44
CA ALA A 52 -3.54 9.89 4.34
C ALA A 52 -3.82 8.43 4.02
N LEU A 53 -3.05 7.88 3.07
CA LEU A 53 -2.97 6.45 2.81
C LEU A 53 -1.67 5.89 3.35
N VAL A 54 -1.74 4.76 4.05
CA VAL A 54 -0.58 4.07 4.62
C VAL A 54 -0.52 2.66 4.06
N CYS A 55 0.39 2.44 3.12
CA CYS A 55 0.68 1.11 2.59
C CYS A 55 1.59 0.36 3.56
N ILE A 56 1.15 -0.82 4.01
CA ILE A 56 1.93 -1.75 4.82
C ILE A 56 2.28 -2.94 3.93
N PHE A 57 3.51 -2.97 3.40
CA PHE A 57 3.94 -4.00 2.47
C PHE A 57 4.58 -5.17 3.22
N LEU A 58 3.98 -6.35 3.06
CA LEU A 58 4.40 -7.61 3.70
C LEU A 58 5.31 -8.38 2.74
N TYR A 59 6.62 -8.15 2.83
CA TYR A 59 7.59 -8.74 1.92
C TYR A 59 7.81 -10.24 2.14
N GLY A 60 7.72 -11.01 1.06
CA GLY A 60 7.97 -12.44 1.04
C GLY A 60 6.76 -13.30 0.68
N GLY A 61 5.60 -12.69 0.45
CA GLY A 61 4.38 -13.42 0.11
C GLY A 61 3.62 -13.89 1.37
N SER A 62 2.60 -13.12 1.75
CA SER A 62 1.79 -13.42 2.93
C SER A 62 0.93 -14.67 2.74
N ASP A 63 1.02 -15.61 3.65
CA ASP A 63 0.22 -16.83 3.61
C ASP A 63 -1.25 -16.55 3.93
N TYR A 64 -2.05 -16.50 2.89
CA TYR A 64 -3.47 -16.17 2.98
C TYR A 64 -4.23 -17.14 3.89
N ALA A 65 -3.89 -18.44 3.81
CA ALA A 65 -4.64 -19.50 4.47
C ALA A 65 -4.39 -19.58 5.99
N ASN A 66 -3.26 -19.01 6.47
CA ASN A 66 -2.98 -18.88 7.89
C ASN A 66 -3.09 -17.42 8.38
N THR A 67 -3.40 -16.46 7.50
CA THR A 67 -3.71 -15.08 7.87
C THR A 67 -5.20 -14.89 8.10
N VAL A 68 -6.03 -15.29 7.14
CA VAL A 68 -7.50 -15.29 7.19
C VAL A 68 -7.96 -16.74 7.06
N VAL A 69 -8.04 -17.41 8.20
CA VAL A 69 -8.22 -18.86 8.29
C VAL A 69 -9.68 -19.21 8.19
N THR A 70 -10.03 -20.16 7.32
CA THR A 70 -11.40 -20.65 7.21
C THR A 70 -11.83 -21.35 8.51
N TYR A 71 -13.06 -21.09 8.99
CA TYR A 71 -13.53 -21.52 10.32
C TYR A 71 -14.79 -22.38 10.29
N ASP A 72 -15.66 -22.27 9.30
CA ASP A 72 -16.80 -23.19 9.13
C ASP A 72 -16.34 -24.63 9.00
N ASP A 73 -17.13 -25.59 9.54
CA ASP A 73 -16.70 -26.98 9.64
C ASP A 73 -16.27 -27.63 8.32
N PRO A 74 -17.01 -27.48 7.21
CA PRO A 74 -16.59 -28.10 5.95
C PRO A 74 -15.24 -27.55 5.45
N SER A 75 -15.08 -26.23 5.48
CA SER A 75 -13.87 -25.59 4.97
C SER A 75 -12.68 -25.77 5.91
N TYR A 76 -12.91 -25.70 7.23
CA TYR A 76 -11.86 -25.95 8.22
C TYR A 76 -11.34 -27.40 8.12
N ASN A 77 -12.23 -28.39 7.98
CA ASN A 77 -11.82 -29.79 7.87
C ASN A 77 -10.96 -30.02 6.61
N ALA A 78 -11.33 -29.41 5.49
CA ALA A 78 -10.52 -29.46 4.27
C ALA A 78 -9.15 -28.78 4.48
N TYR A 79 -9.11 -27.58 5.05
CA TYR A 79 -7.89 -26.85 5.41
C TYR A 79 -6.99 -27.68 6.33
N ASN A 80 -7.56 -28.24 7.41
CA ASN A 80 -6.82 -29.05 8.37
C ASN A 80 -6.22 -30.31 7.72
N THR A 81 -6.98 -30.95 6.85
CA THR A 81 -6.51 -32.15 6.11
C THR A 81 -5.37 -31.78 5.15
N ILE A 82 -5.53 -30.71 4.37
CA ILE A 82 -4.54 -30.30 3.36
C ILE A 82 -3.24 -29.83 4.00
N ARG A 83 -3.33 -29.13 5.14
CA ARG A 83 -2.17 -28.58 5.84
C ARG A 83 -1.60 -29.51 6.93
N GLY A 84 -2.17 -30.70 7.09
CA GLY A 84 -1.61 -31.73 7.98
C GLY A 84 -1.44 -31.26 9.42
N GLY A 85 -2.50 -30.70 10.04
CA GLY A 85 -2.36 -30.08 11.34
C GLY A 85 -3.52 -30.34 12.29
N GLY A 86 -3.79 -29.40 13.17
CA GLY A 86 -4.79 -29.45 14.20
C GLY A 86 -4.21 -29.53 15.61
N ALA A 87 -5.02 -29.91 16.60
CA ALA A 87 -4.62 -29.92 18.01
C ALA A 87 -3.38 -30.77 18.30
N ASN A 88 -3.12 -31.78 17.47
CA ASN A 88 -1.98 -32.70 17.57
C ASN A 88 -1.15 -32.60 16.28
N GLN A 89 -0.67 -31.40 15.95
CA GLN A 89 0.20 -31.22 14.78
C GLN A 89 1.28 -32.31 14.75
N THR A 90 1.22 -33.16 13.74
CA THR A 90 2.36 -34.04 13.42
C THR A 90 3.53 -33.19 12.92
N ALA A 91 4.75 -33.71 13.02
CA ALA A 91 5.93 -33.03 12.49
C ALA A 91 5.67 -32.56 11.04
N GLY A 92 5.81 -31.26 10.78
CA GLY A 92 5.55 -30.63 9.48
C GLY A 92 4.12 -30.15 9.22
N GLY A 93 3.19 -30.31 10.14
CA GLY A 93 1.83 -29.76 9.99
C GLY A 93 1.80 -28.24 10.18
N ILE A 94 1.11 -27.52 9.29
CA ILE A 94 1.02 -26.05 9.31
C ILE A 94 -0.42 -25.53 9.48
N ALA A 95 -1.38 -26.37 9.81
CA ALA A 95 -2.74 -25.97 10.16
C ALA A 95 -2.85 -25.59 11.64
N PHE A 96 -3.66 -24.58 11.95
CA PHE A 96 -4.01 -24.25 13.34
C PHE A 96 -5.15 -25.13 13.86
N ALA A 97 -5.10 -25.49 15.13
CA ALA A 97 -6.22 -26.11 15.81
C ALA A 97 -7.43 -25.17 15.83
N LYS A 98 -8.64 -25.67 15.58
CA LYS A 98 -9.86 -24.84 15.52
C LYS A 98 -10.10 -24.06 16.81
N ALA A 99 -9.80 -24.65 17.97
CA ALA A 99 -9.93 -23.99 19.26
C ALA A 99 -9.01 -22.75 19.39
N ALA A 100 -7.83 -22.75 18.76
CA ALA A 100 -6.92 -21.61 18.76
C ALA A 100 -7.44 -20.44 17.89
N LEU A 101 -8.32 -20.69 16.93
CA LEU A 101 -8.94 -19.71 16.05
C LEU A 101 -10.18 -19.03 16.67
N THR A 102 -10.81 -19.67 17.66
CA THR A 102 -12.06 -19.17 18.25
C THR A 102 -11.94 -17.74 18.80
N PRO A 103 -10.84 -17.33 19.48
CA PRO A 103 -10.70 -15.95 19.97
C PRO A 103 -10.58 -14.90 18.86
N THR A 104 -10.25 -15.30 17.64
CA THR A 104 -10.06 -14.40 16.50
C THR A 104 -11.14 -14.56 15.43
N LEU A 105 -12.29 -15.12 15.78
CA LEU A 105 -13.44 -15.26 14.88
C LEU A 105 -13.95 -13.90 14.42
N LEU A 106 -14.10 -13.77 13.11
CA LEU A 106 -14.65 -12.57 12.48
C LEU A 106 -16.18 -12.68 12.37
N MET A 107 -16.87 -11.64 12.78
CA MET A 107 -18.32 -11.55 12.81
C MET A 107 -18.82 -10.47 11.84
N PRO A 108 -18.92 -10.75 10.53
CA PRO A 108 -19.36 -9.75 9.56
C PRO A 108 -20.82 -9.35 9.78
N VAL A 109 -21.20 -8.15 9.29
CA VAL A 109 -22.60 -7.69 9.26
C VAL A 109 -23.37 -8.51 8.25
N THR A 110 -22.80 -8.68 7.05
CA THR A 110 -23.39 -9.50 6.00
C THR A 110 -22.78 -10.92 6.05
N PRO A 111 -23.53 -11.95 6.39
CA PRO A 111 -23.03 -13.32 6.34
C PRO A 111 -22.52 -13.68 4.94
N LEU A 112 -21.40 -14.38 4.89
CA LEU A 112 -20.89 -14.89 3.62
C LEU A 112 -21.80 -16.01 3.07
N PRO A 113 -21.86 -16.17 1.73
CA PRO A 113 -22.57 -17.29 1.11
C PRO A 113 -22.10 -18.64 1.68
N ASP A 114 -22.96 -19.65 1.61
CA ASP A 114 -22.70 -21.03 2.05
C ASP A 114 -22.30 -21.13 3.54
N ASN A 115 -22.71 -20.16 4.36
CA ASN A 115 -22.34 -20.06 5.79
C ASN A 115 -20.82 -20.10 6.02
N ARG A 116 -20.04 -19.59 5.07
CA ARG A 116 -18.59 -19.48 5.21
C ARG A 116 -18.24 -18.57 6.39
N GLN A 117 -17.28 -19.01 7.18
CA GLN A 117 -16.77 -18.27 8.33
C GLN A 117 -15.24 -18.22 8.27
N TYR A 118 -14.69 -17.15 8.77
CA TYR A 118 -13.24 -16.93 8.89
C TYR A 118 -12.87 -16.45 10.27
N ALA A 119 -11.68 -16.83 10.69
CA ALA A 119 -10.97 -16.26 11.82
C ALA A 119 -9.64 -15.65 11.34
N LEU A 120 -9.12 -14.68 12.03
CA LEU A 120 -7.74 -14.25 11.79
C LEU A 120 -6.76 -15.22 12.45
N HIS A 121 -5.49 -15.10 12.06
CA HIS A 121 -4.38 -15.78 12.73
C HIS A 121 -4.49 -15.60 14.26
N PRO A 122 -4.21 -16.63 15.09
CA PRO A 122 -4.41 -16.55 16.55
C PRO A 122 -3.74 -15.37 17.24
N ALA A 123 -2.62 -14.86 16.71
CA ALA A 123 -1.93 -13.70 17.25
C ALA A 123 -2.60 -12.34 16.91
N MET A 124 -3.68 -12.33 16.10
CA MET A 124 -4.26 -11.09 15.56
C MET A 124 -5.51 -10.64 16.30
N THR A 125 -5.53 -10.76 17.62
CA THR A 125 -6.70 -10.42 18.46
C THR A 125 -7.11 -8.95 18.35
N GLY A 126 -6.15 -8.03 18.35
CA GLY A 126 -6.44 -6.60 18.22
C GLY A 126 -7.03 -6.21 16.85
N LEU A 127 -6.56 -6.82 15.76
CA LEU A 127 -7.16 -6.63 14.44
C LEU A 127 -8.54 -7.30 14.32
N THR A 128 -8.76 -8.41 15.02
CA THR A 128 -10.09 -9.02 15.16
C THR A 128 -11.06 -8.07 15.85
N ASP A 129 -10.61 -7.42 16.93
CA ASP A 129 -11.41 -6.42 17.62
C ASP A 129 -11.72 -5.23 16.72
N LEU A 130 -10.75 -4.76 15.95
CA LEU A 130 -10.99 -3.68 14.96
C LEU A 130 -12.01 -4.09 13.90
N PHE A 131 -11.90 -5.31 13.37
CA PHE A 131 -12.90 -5.82 12.42
C PHE A 131 -14.29 -5.90 13.06
N ASN A 132 -14.42 -6.57 14.19
CA ASN A 132 -15.69 -6.79 14.88
C ASN A 132 -16.36 -5.49 15.36
N ASN A 133 -15.58 -4.42 15.55
CA ASN A 133 -16.04 -3.08 15.87
C ASN A 133 -16.24 -2.17 14.64
N GLY A 134 -16.17 -2.71 13.42
CA GLY A 134 -16.44 -1.95 12.20
C GLY A 134 -15.32 -0.96 11.78
N LYS A 135 -14.09 -1.21 12.23
CA LYS A 135 -12.91 -0.36 11.95
C LYS A 135 -11.93 -1.00 10.97
N ALA A 136 -12.21 -2.22 10.58
CA ALA A 136 -11.45 -2.95 9.58
C ALA A 136 -12.36 -3.77 8.66
N ALA A 137 -11.89 -4.03 7.45
CA ALA A 137 -12.49 -4.91 6.47
C ALA A 137 -11.45 -5.89 5.93
N VAL A 138 -11.90 -7.03 5.43
CA VAL A 138 -11.06 -8.01 4.75
C VAL A 138 -11.44 -8.06 3.28
N GLN A 139 -10.47 -7.82 2.39
CA GLN A 139 -10.62 -8.06 0.97
C GLN A 139 -10.06 -9.44 0.64
N LEU A 140 -10.89 -10.29 0.08
CA LEU A 140 -10.55 -11.66 -0.27
C LEU A 140 -9.95 -11.75 -1.67
N ASN A 141 -8.99 -12.65 -1.83
CA ASN A 141 -8.43 -13.14 -3.08
C ASN A 141 -8.03 -12.04 -4.08
N ILE A 142 -7.14 -11.15 -3.64
CA ILE A 142 -6.50 -10.12 -4.48
C ILE A 142 -5.19 -10.65 -5.05
N GLY A 143 -4.88 -10.29 -6.27
CA GLY A 143 -3.54 -10.49 -6.85
C GLY A 143 -3.37 -9.70 -8.14
N PRO A 144 -2.14 -9.59 -8.66
CA PRO A 144 -1.92 -9.05 -9.99
C PRO A 144 -2.71 -9.85 -11.01
N LEU A 145 -3.62 -9.19 -11.69
CA LEU A 145 -4.49 -9.79 -12.71
C LEU A 145 -4.65 -8.78 -13.84
N VAL A 146 -4.39 -9.20 -15.08
CA VAL A 146 -4.45 -8.30 -16.24
C VAL A 146 -5.88 -8.20 -16.77
N VAL A 147 -6.58 -9.31 -16.84
CA VAL A 147 -8.00 -9.40 -17.26
C VAL A 147 -8.72 -10.44 -16.42
N PRO A 148 -10.05 -10.37 -16.28
CA PRO A 148 -10.84 -11.45 -15.70
C PRO A 148 -10.50 -12.80 -16.33
N MET A 149 -10.21 -13.82 -15.53
CA MET A 149 -9.66 -15.08 -16.03
C MET A 149 -10.20 -16.29 -15.28
N THR A 150 -10.46 -17.36 -16.01
CA THR A 150 -10.76 -18.70 -15.44
C THR A 150 -9.52 -19.58 -15.42
N LYS A 151 -9.53 -20.66 -14.65
CA LYS A 151 -8.47 -21.67 -14.65
C LYS A 151 -8.25 -22.28 -16.05
N VAL A 152 -9.32 -22.48 -16.83
CA VAL A 152 -9.23 -22.99 -18.20
C VAL A 152 -8.48 -22.01 -19.11
N GLN A 153 -8.78 -20.73 -18.98
CA GLN A 153 -8.08 -19.65 -19.72
C GLN A 153 -6.63 -19.51 -19.26
N TYR A 154 -6.37 -19.65 -17.95
CA TYR A 154 -5.00 -19.70 -17.41
C TYR A 154 -4.18 -20.86 -18.02
N LYS A 155 -4.75 -22.06 -18.11
CA LYS A 155 -4.10 -23.23 -18.73
C LYS A 155 -4.03 -23.16 -20.25
N GLY A 156 -4.90 -22.36 -20.89
CA GLY A 156 -4.97 -22.20 -22.34
C GLY A 156 -3.75 -21.48 -22.94
N SER A 157 -3.63 -21.51 -24.27
CA SER A 157 -2.52 -20.89 -24.99
C SER A 157 -2.82 -19.49 -25.53
N ASN A 158 -4.06 -19.04 -25.47
CA ASN A 158 -4.46 -17.73 -26.02
C ASN A 158 -4.06 -16.59 -25.09
N ARG A 159 -2.80 -16.19 -25.16
CA ARG A 159 -2.22 -15.10 -24.34
C ARG A 159 -2.56 -13.71 -24.85
N THR A 160 -3.08 -13.58 -26.06
CA THR A 160 -3.58 -12.30 -26.58
C THR A 160 -4.87 -11.87 -25.87
N LEU A 161 -5.81 -12.80 -25.67
CA LEU A 161 -7.06 -12.52 -24.99
C LEU A 161 -6.95 -12.67 -23.45
N TYR A 162 -6.07 -13.54 -22.99
CA TYR A 162 -5.88 -13.85 -21.56
C TYR A 162 -4.39 -13.72 -21.20
N PRO A 163 -3.86 -12.50 -21.21
CA PRO A 163 -2.47 -12.26 -20.82
C PRO A 163 -2.29 -12.57 -19.34
N LEU A 164 -1.15 -13.18 -19.02
CA LEU A 164 -0.76 -13.43 -17.63
C LEU A 164 0.12 -12.28 -17.13
N PRO A 165 0.06 -11.98 -15.84
CA PRO A 165 1.09 -11.15 -15.23
C PRO A 165 2.48 -11.76 -15.50
N PRO A 166 3.49 -10.95 -15.82
CA PRO A 166 4.83 -11.44 -16.09
C PRO A 166 5.43 -12.14 -14.86
N LYS A 167 6.16 -13.21 -15.11
CA LYS A 167 6.92 -13.97 -14.11
C LYS A 167 6.15 -14.21 -12.80
N LEU A 168 4.95 -14.77 -12.91
CA LEU A 168 4.18 -15.22 -11.74
C LEU A 168 5.08 -16.01 -10.79
N PHE A 169 4.88 -15.82 -9.48
CA PHE A 169 5.64 -16.45 -8.41
C PHE A 169 7.08 -15.94 -8.22
N SER A 170 7.52 -14.90 -8.94
CA SER A 170 8.79 -14.20 -8.71
C SER A 170 8.57 -13.00 -7.79
N HIS A 171 9.35 -12.89 -6.71
CA HIS A 171 9.25 -11.77 -5.77
C HIS A 171 9.38 -10.41 -6.45
N ASN A 172 10.48 -10.18 -7.18
CA ASN A 172 10.78 -8.86 -7.77
C ASN A 172 9.67 -8.39 -8.71
N ASP A 173 9.21 -9.28 -9.59
CA ASP A 173 8.18 -8.95 -10.58
C ASP A 173 6.81 -8.73 -9.93
N GLN A 174 6.43 -9.57 -8.97
CA GLN A 174 5.14 -9.44 -8.30
C GLN A 174 5.10 -8.24 -7.34
N GLN A 175 6.21 -7.94 -6.66
CA GLN A 175 6.37 -6.69 -5.90
C GLN A 175 6.19 -5.47 -6.79
N SER A 176 6.80 -5.48 -7.98
CA SER A 176 6.65 -4.39 -8.95
C SER A 176 5.20 -4.26 -9.41
N LEU A 177 4.54 -5.38 -9.75
CA LEU A 177 3.13 -5.37 -10.17
C LEU A 177 2.20 -4.83 -9.08
N TRP A 178 2.41 -5.20 -7.82
CA TRP A 178 1.64 -4.66 -6.70
C TRP A 178 1.84 -3.16 -6.50
N GLN A 179 3.06 -2.68 -6.71
CA GLN A 179 3.42 -1.29 -6.45
C GLN A 179 3.16 -0.36 -7.65
N SER A 180 3.14 -0.90 -8.87
CA SER A 180 3.14 -0.07 -10.08
C SER A 180 2.15 -0.53 -11.17
N SER A 181 1.48 -1.67 -10.99
CA SER A 181 0.71 -2.35 -12.06
C SER A 181 1.55 -2.64 -13.31
N SER A 182 2.87 -2.68 -13.18
CA SER A 182 3.84 -2.85 -14.28
C SER A 182 4.94 -3.84 -13.86
N PRO A 183 5.57 -4.54 -14.83
CA PRO A 183 6.64 -5.50 -14.56
C PRO A 183 7.88 -4.85 -13.93
N GLU A 184 8.81 -5.68 -13.50
CA GLU A 184 10.12 -5.25 -12.96
C GLU A 184 10.80 -4.24 -13.90
N GLY A 185 11.39 -3.20 -13.31
CA GLY A 185 11.98 -2.07 -14.04
C GLY A 185 11.05 -0.86 -14.18
N SER A 186 9.82 -0.91 -13.64
CA SER A 186 8.98 0.27 -13.51
C SER A 186 9.66 1.35 -12.67
N THR A 187 9.56 2.59 -13.11
CA THR A 187 10.11 3.76 -12.41
C THR A 187 9.06 4.57 -11.66
N VAL A 188 7.78 4.26 -11.89
CA VAL A 188 6.64 4.94 -11.24
C VAL A 188 5.68 3.92 -10.65
N GLY A 189 5.07 4.28 -9.51
CA GLY A 189 4.09 3.47 -8.82
C GLY A 189 2.75 4.19 -8.68
N TRP A 190 1.67 3.45 -8.45
CA TRP A 190 0.33 4.03 -8.38
C TRP A 190 0.16 4.98 -7.17
N GLY A 191 0.87 4.76 -6.07
CA GLY A 191 0.90 5.69 -4.93
C GLY A 191 1.60 7.01 -5.27
N GLY A 192 2.69 6.96 -6.05
CA GLY A 192 3.38 8.13 -6.57
C GLY A 192 2.54 8.89 -7.60
N ASN A 193 1.86 8.18 -8.50
CA ASN A 193 0.93 8.79 -9.46
C ASN A 193 -0.24 9.51 -8.76
N MET A 194 -0.79 8.94 -7.68
CA MET A 194 -1.74 9.66 -6.81
C MET A 194 -1.09 10.89 -6.17
N GLY A 195 0.18 10.76 -5.78
CA GLY A 195 0.97 11.86 -5.25
C GLY A 195 1.11 13.00 -6.25
N ASP A 196 1.37 12.72 -7.52
CA ASP A 196 1.45 13.72 -8.61
C ASP A 196 0.19 14.58 -8.67
N LEU A 197 -0.99 13.96 -8.64
CA LEU A 197 -2.27 14.67 -8.62
C LEU A 197 -2.44 15.51 -7.34
N ALA A 198 -1.91 15.05 -6.22
CA ALA A 198 -2.08 15.67 -4.91
C ALA A 198 -1.06 16.78 -4.58
N LEU A 199 0.00 16.99 -5.40
CA LEU A 199 1.09 17.93 -5.12
C LEU A 199 0.59 19.36 -4.84
N SER A 200 -0.37 19.82 -5.63
CA SER A 200 -0.95 21.16 -5.50
C SER A 200 -1.81 21.36 -4.26
N SER A 201 -2.30 20.28 -3.66
CA SER A 201 -3.08 20.33 -2.42
C SER A 201 -2.22 20.67 -1.20
N ASN A 202 -0.92 20.39 -1.26
CA ASN A 202 0.04 20.60 -0.19
C ASN A 202 0.81 21.90 -0.36
N THR A 203 1.07 22.63 0.73
CA THR A 203 1.93 23.83 0.70
C THR A 203 3.35 23.49 0.26
N LYS A 204 3.84 22.30 0.62
CA LYS A 204 5.14 21.77 0.22
C LYS A 204 4.96 20.37 -0.36
N ALA A 205 5.12 20.24 -1.67
CA ALA A 205 4.95 19.01 -2.44
C ALA A 205 5.81 17.83 -1.94
N ILE A 206 7.00 18.10 -1.39
CA ILE A 206 7.95 17.09 -0.91
C ILE A 206 7.38 16.21 0.23
N TYR A 207 6.34 16.65 0.92
CA TYR A 207 5.72 15.90 2.01
C TYR A 207 4.49 15.09 1.59
N THR A 208 4.27 14.95 0.29
CA THR A 208 3.14 14.19 -0.26
C THR A 208 3.41 12.67 -0.22
N CYS A 209 4.56 12.22 -0.68
CA CYS A 209 4.95 10.81 -0.74
C CYS A 209 6.13 10.57 0.21
N ILE A 210 5.93 9.78 1.26
CA ILE A 210 6.93 9.58 2.31
C ILE A 210 7.16 8.10 2.59
N SER A 211 8.41 7.65 2.45
CA SER A 211 8.84 6.30 2.83
C SER A 211 9.59 6.31 4.16
N VAL A 212 9.27 5.36 5.04
CA VAL A 212 9.98 5.15 6.31
C VAL A 212 10.85 3.89 6.25
N THR A 213 10.86 3.17 5.13
CA THR A 213 11.54 1.87 4.97
C THR A 213 12.51 1.82 3.79
N GLY A 214 12.94 2.96 3.25
CA GLY A 214 13.83 3.02 2.09
C GLY A 214 13.09 3.25 0.77
N ASN A 215 13.75 2.96 -0.35
CA ASN A 215 13.17 3.17 -1.68
C ASN A 215 12.02 2.21 -1.96
N SER A 216 10.98 2.73 -2.57
CA SER A 216 9.82 1.98 -3.03
C SER A 216 9.33 2.56 -4.36
N VAL A 217 9.10 1.70 -5.34
CA VAL A 217 8.48 2.09 -6.62
C VAL A 217 7.08 2.64 -6.37
N PHE A 218 6.38 2.09 -5.38
CA PHE A 218 5.03 2.52 -4.99
C PHE A 218 4.88 4.04 -4.86
N LEU A 219 5.88 4.72 -4.26
CA LEU A 219 5.83 6.17 -3.99
C LEU A 219 6.44 7.05 -5.07
N SER A 220 7.04 6.46 -6.11
CA SER A 220 7.64 7.23 -7.21
C SER A 220 6.57 7.66 -8.18
N GLY A 221 6.36 8.95 -8.37
CA GLY A 221 5.53 9.54 -9.40
C GLY A 221 6.35 10.03 -10.59
N ASP A 222 5.69 10.62 -11.57
CA ASP A 222 6.36 11.34 -12.65
C ASP A 222 6.96 12.68 -12.17
N SER A 223 6.33 13.31 -11.20
CA SER A 223 6.73 14.59 -10.58
C SER A 223 6.91 14.45 -9.07
N ALA A 224 6.11 13.62 -8.41
CA ALA A 224 6.23 13.35 -6.99
C ALA A 224 7.48 12.52 -6.71
N LEU A 225 8.38 13.07 -5.93
CA LEU A 225 9.55 12.37 -5.43
C LEU A 225 9.26 11.84 -4.03
N ALA A 226 9.57 10.57 -3.80
CA ALA A 226 9.46 9.99 -2.47
C ALA A 226 10.48 10.63 -1.52
N TYR A 227 10.00 11.23 -0.44
CA TYR A 227 10.88 11.67 0.65
C TYR A 227 11.14 10.48 1.59
N GLN A 228 12.42 10.19 1.83
CA GLN A 228 12.81 9.13 2.76
C GLN A 228 13.09 9.70 4.14
N ILE A 229 12.52 9.06 5.14
CA ILE A 229 12.77 9.37 6.55
C ILE A 229 13.08 8.08 7.31
N SER A 230 13.96 8.16 8.30
CA SER A 230 14.22 7.03 9.19
C SER A 230 13.24 7.02 10.36
N THR A 231 13.17 5.90 11.08
CA THR A 231 12.39 5.79 12.33
C THR A 231 12.87 6.74 13.44
N SER A 232 14.11 7.24 13.34
CA SER A 232 14.68 8.24 14.25
C SER A 232 14.48 9.68 13.81
N GLY A 233 13.97 9.92 12.58
CA GLY A 233 13.73 11.25 12.03
C GLY A 233 14.34 11.45 10.64
N ALA A 234 14.35 12.70 10.20
CA ALA A 234 14.91 13.07 8.91
C ALA A 234 16.41 12.77 8.85
N VAL A 235 16.85 12.26 7.70
CA VAL A 235 18.26 11.89 7.49
C VAL A 235 19.08 13.18 7.30
N LYS A 236 20.05 13.38 8.19
CA LYS A 236 20.91 14.56 8.19
C LYS A 236 22.13 14.38 7.28
N ILE A 237 22.48 15.45 6.58
CA ILE A 237 23.78 15.50 5.90
C ILE A 237 24.81 15.92 6.94
N ASN A 238 25.66 14.98 7.38
CA ASN A 238 26.57 15.19 8.52
C ASN A 238 27.47 16.41 8.39
N CYS A 239 28.02 16.66 7.18
CA CYS A 239 28.86 17.83 6.94
C CYS A 239 28.13 19.18 6.97
N VAL A 240 26.80 19.19 6.98
CA VAL A 240 25.95 20.38 7.10
C VAL A 240 25.41 20.53 8.52
N SER A 241 25.09 19.42 9.18
CA SER A 241 24.46 19.42 10.51
C SER A 241 25.47 19.50 11.66
N SER A 242 26.70 19.00 11.48
CA SER A 242 27.74 18.95 12.52
C SER A 242 29.08 19.50 12.04
N ASN A 243 29.95 19.90 12.98
CA ASN A 243 31.29 20.37 12.65
C ASN A 243 32.10 19.26 11.94
N VAL A 244 32.82 19.65 10.89
CA VAL A 244 33.69 18.77 10.12
C VAL A 244 35.11 18.95 10.64
N TYR A 245 35.76 17.86 11.02
CA TYR A 245 37.07 17.87 11.68
C TYR A 245 37.15 18.84 12.88
N GLY A 246 36.04 18.95 13.63
CA GLY A 246 35.95 19.87 14.77
C GLY A 246 35.79 21.36 14.41
N SER A 247 35.80 21.73 13.12
CA SER A 247 35.75 23.10 12.64
C SER A 247 34.38 23.54 12.17
N ALA A 248 33.83 24.58 12.79
CA ALA A 248 32.60 25.25 12.34
C ALA A 248 32.79 26.00 11.00
N ASN A 249 33.99 26.50 10.73
CA ASN A 249 34.27 27.23 9.48
C ASN A 249 34.27 26.26 8.29
N VAL A 250 34.82 25.05 8.45
CA VAL A 250 34.79 24.02 7.40
C VAL A 250 33.35 23.57 7.13
N LYS A 251 32.55 23.34 8.17
CA LYS A 251 31.11 23.08 8.04
C LYS A 251 30.41 24.18 7.22
N THR A 252 30.63 25.45 7.56
CA THR A 252 30.00 26.58 6.88
C THR A 252 30.41 26.64 5.41
N ALA A 253 31.70 26.46 5.11
CA ALA A 253 32.20 26.48 3.73
C ALA A 253 31.60 25.34 2.90
N ILE A 254 31.52 24.10 3.44
CA ILE A 254 30.91 22.94 2.75
C ILE A 254 29.41 23.21 2.54
N SER A 255 28.70 23.71 3.56
CA SER A 255 27.28 24.01 3.45
C SER A 255 27.00 25.06 2.35
N GLN A 256 27.83 26.11 2.24
CA GLN A 256 27.73 27.09 1.17
C GLN A 256 28.03 26.47 -0.20
N LEU A 257 29.07 25.64 -0.31
CA LEU A 257 29.44 24.98 -1.56
C LEU A 257 28.33 24.08 -2.10
N LEU A 258 27.67 23.32 -1.22
CA LEU A 258 26.56 22.39 -1.57
C LEU A 258 25.26 23.10 -1.95
N GLN A 259 25.11 24.38 -1.61
CA GLN A 259 23.89 25.17 -1.87
C GLN A 259 24.10 26.29 -2.88
N GLN A 260 25.34 26.52 -3.32
CA GLN A 260 25.71 27.55 -4.24
C GLN A 260 25.19 27.25 -5.66
N GLN A 261 24.65 28.25 -6.35
CA GLN A 261 24.32 28.13 -7.77
C GLN A 261 25.56 27.85 -8.62
N ARG A 262 25.42 27.03 -9.64
CA ARG A 262 26.46 26.61 -10.57
C ARG A 262 26.06 26.92 -11.99
N THR A 263 27.07 27.21 -12.83
CA THR A 263 26.87 27.43 -14.27
C THR A 263 26.63 26.14 -15.04
N HIS A 264 27.23 25.04 -14.60
CA HIS A 264 27.01 23.73 -15.20
C HIS A 264 25.67 23.16 -14.76
N ILE A 265 24.82 22.76 -15.70
CA ILE A 265 23.42 22.39 -15.46
C ILE A 265 23.27 21.21 -14.48
N LEU A 266 24.11 20.18 -14.60
CA LEU A 266 24.06 19.00 -13.71
C LEU A 266 24.55 19.32 -12.30
N GLU A 267 25.61 20.13 -12.17
CA GLU A 267 26.09 20.60 -10.85
C GLU A 267 25.07 21.48 -10.16
N ASN A 268 24.43 22.37 -10.93
CA ASN A 268 23.39 23.24 -10.41
C ASN A 268 22.17 22.46 -9.94
N GLU A 269 21.72 21.46 -10.71
CA GLU A 269 20.60 20.59 -10.31
C GLU A 269 20.96 19.78 -9.06
N TYR A 270 22.18 19.23 -8.96
CA TYR A 270 22.65 18.57 -7.75
C TYR A 270 22.57 19.48 -6.51
N ASN A 271 23.02 20.73 -6.63
CA ASN A 271 22.97 21.70 -5.54
C ASN A 271 21.51 22.09 -5.19
N ILE A 272 20.61 22.21 -6.18
CA ILE A 272 19.18 22.45 -5.96
C ILE A 272 18.55 21.30 -5.18
N VAL A 273 18.79 20.05 -5.57
CA VAL A 273 18.28 18.85 -4.88
C VAL A 273 18.83 18.79 -3.45
N THR A 274 20.13 19.06 -3.26
CA THR A 274 20.77 19.07 -1.94
C THR A 274 20.19 20.18 -1.05
N SER A 275 19.98 21.37 -1.58
CA SER A 275 19.36 22.49 -0.84
C SER A 275 17.93 22.18 -0.41
N ARG A 276 17.15 21.53 -1.28
CA ARG A 276 15.79 21.06 -0.95
C ARG A 276 15.83 20.02 0.17
N ALA A 277 16.77 19.06 0.11
CA ALA A 277 16.93 18.05 1.15
C ALA A 277 17.28 18.65 2.51
N ILE A 278 18.22 19.62 2.55
CA ILE A 278 18.59 20.34 3.78
C ILE A 278 17.39 21.12 4.35
N SER A 279 16.66 21.85 3.50
CA SER A 279 15.48 22.61 3.92
C SER A 279 14.34 21.69 4.42
N ALA A 280 14.14 20.55 3.74
CA ALA A 280 13.13 19.56 4.13
C ALA A 280 13.48 18.92 5.49
N GLU A 281 14.75 18.56 5.71
CA GLU A 281 15.24 18.01 6.98
C GLU A 281 14.95 18.99 8.14
N GLY A 282 15.33 20.23 8.01
CA GLY A 282 15.10 21.24 9.05
C GLY A 282 13.61 21.46 9.35
N THR A 283 12.76 21.50 8.31
CA THR A 283 11.31 21.63 8.46
C THR A 283 10.71 20.41 9.16
N ILE A 284 11.06 19.21 8.75
CA ILE A 284 10.56 17.96 9.36
C ILE A 284 11.00 17.88 10.82
N THR A 285 12.28 18.10 11.09
CA THR A 285 12.84 18.03 12.44
C THR A 285 12.12 19.00 13.38
N SER A 286 11.91 20.25 12.97
CA SER A 286 11.16 21.22 13.77
C SER A 286 9.68 20.88 13.93
N SER A 287 9.04 20.39 12.86
CA SER A 287 7.62 20.02 12.89
C SER A 287 7.37 18.77 13.76
N ILE A 288 8.24 17.77 13.68
CA ILE A 288 8.18 16.57 14.54
C ILE A 288 8.46 16.94 16.00
N ALA A 289 9.42 17.84 16.26
CA ALA A 289 9.68 18.32 17.62
C ALA A 289 8.46 19.02 18.23
N THR A 290 7.74 19.80 17.44
CA THR A 290 6.46 20.40 17.86
C THR A 290 5.39 19.33 18.11
N GLY A 291 5.32 18.31 17.26
CA GLY A 291 4.45 17.13 17.43
C GLY A 291 4.86 16.29 18.65
N GLN A 292 6.15 16.15 18.95
CA GLN A 292 6.66 15.46 20.14
C GLN A 292 6.31 16.18 21.44
N ALA A 293 6.26 17.50 21.43
CA ALA A 293 5.74 18.27 22.58
C ALA A 293 4.26 17.96 22.82
N ALA A 294 3.51 17.61 21.79
CA ALA A 294 2.14 17.14 21.87
C ALA A 294 2.03 15.64 22.23
N ASP A 295 3.08 14.83 21.98
CA ASP A 295 3.09 13.39 22.29
C ASP A 295 3.56 13.05 23.72
N GLY A 296 3.94 14.08 24.49
CA GLY A 296 4.32 13.92 25.88
C GLY A 296 5.66 13.23 26.14
N ALA A 297 6.49 13.03 25.11
CA ALA A 297 7.81 12.41 25.25
C ALA A 297 8.79 13.28 26.07
N GLY A 298 8.41 14.48 26.46
CA GLY A 298 9.21 15.41 27.26
C GLY A 298 8.63 15.83 28.61
N SER A 299 7.36 15.54 28.91
CA SER A 299 6.75 15.94 30.22
C SER A 299 5.44 15.19 30.46
N ALA A 300 5.34 14.60 31.64
CA ALA A 300 4.15 13.87 32.14
C ALA A 300 2.91 14.76 32.41
N THR A 301 2.93 16.04 32.04
CA THR A 301 1.92 17.03 32.44
C THR A 301 1.28 17.81 31.28
N THR A 302 1.59 17.52 30.04
CA THR A 302 1.07 18.25 28.88
C THR A 302 -0.10 17.53 28.22
N ALA A 303 -1.07 18.27 27.70
CA ALA A 303 -2.34 17.78 27.15
C ALA A 303 -2.24 16.80 25.94
N GLY A 304 -1.03 16.46 25.49
CA GLY A 304 -0.75 15.46 24.47
C GLY A 304 -0.28 14.10 25.00
N VAL A 305 -0.20 13.93 26.31
CA VAL A 305 0.38 12.74 26.99
C VAL A 305 -0.30 11.43 26.63
N GLY A 306 -1.57 11.45 26.21
CA GLY A 306 -2.30 10.24 25.81
C GLY A 306 -2.15 9.84 24.34
N THR A 307 -1.70 10.74 23.47
CA THR A 307 -1.84 10.60 22.02
C THR A 307 -1.00 9.44 21.44
N PHE A 308 0.23 9.29 21.89
CA PHE A 308 1.16 8.25 21.44
C PHE A 308 1.38 7.13 22.46
N LEU A 309 0.57 7.09 23.53
CA LEU A 309 0.63 6.03 24.54
C LEU A 309 0.63 4.62 23.97
N PRO A 310 -0.14 4.29 22.92
CA PRO A 310 -0.10 2.97 22.33
C PRO A 310 1.30 2.51 21.91
N PHE A 311 2.18 3.44 21.51
CA PHE A 311 3.55 3.14 21.10
C PHE A 311 4.57 3.12 22.26
N THR A 312 4.16 3.36 23.49
CA THR A 312 5.05 3.30 24.67
C THR A 312 5.18 1.91 25.27
N SER A 313 4.35 0.96 24.83
CA SER A 313 4.41 -0.43 25.26
C SER A 313 5.79 -1.06 24.97
N THR A 314 6.34 -1.76 25.94
CA THR A 314 7.59 -2.51 25.80
C THR A 314 7.50 -3.57 24.71
N ALA A 315 6.32 -4.14 24.46
CA ALA A 315 6.06 -5.09 23.39
C ALA A 315 6.30 -4.51 21.98
N LEU A 316 6.31 -3.18 21.82
CA LEU A 316 6.55 -2.49 20.54
C LEU A 316 7.97 -1.99 20.36
N SER A 317 8.83 -2.04 21.40
CA SER A 317 10.19 -1.50 21.34
C SER A 317 11.08 -2.19 20.30
N GLY A 318 10.94 -3.51 20.16
CA GLY A 318 11.66 -4.33 19.17
C GLY A 318 10.90 -4.55 17.86
N ASN A 319 9.69 -4.00 17.70
CA ASN A 319 8.87 -4.17 16.52
C ASN A 319 9.21 -3.09 15.48
N SER A 320 9.90 -3.48 14.40
CA SER A 320 10.36 -2.55 13.35
C SER A 320 9.19 -1.83 12.66
N LEU A 321 8.07 -2.53 12.40
CA LEU A 321 6.87 -1.92 11.81
C LEU A 321 6.25 -0.90 12.76
N ALA A 322 6.22 -1.18 14.07
CA ALA A 322 5.71 -0.24 15.06
C ALA A 322 6.54 1.05 15.10
N GLN A 323 7.87 0.96 14.98
CA GLN A 323 8.73 2.15 14.92
C GLN A 323 8.48 2.96 13.63
N GLN A 324 8.28 2.30 12.50
CA GLN A 324 7.91 2.95 11.23
C GLN A 324 6.55 3.65 11.35
N LEU A 325 5.52 2.95 11.84
CA LEU A 325 4.17 3.52 12.02
C LEU A 325 4.13 4.63 13.06
N LYS A 326 4.96 4.57 14.11
CA LYS A 326 5.15 5.67 15.05
C LYS A 326 5.67 6.94 14.35
N MET A 327 6.63 6.79 13.44
CA MET A 327 7.13 7.92 12.63
C MET A 327 6.04 8.47 11.72
N VAL A 328 5.26 7.62 11.03
CA VAL A 328 4.11 8.03 10.24
C VAL A 328 3.11 8.82 11.09
N ALA A 329 2.78 8.33 12.30
CA ALA A 329 1.88 9.01 13.23
C ALA A 329 2.38 10.40 13.63
N ARG A 330 3.71 10.57 13.85
CA ARG A 330 4.33 11.88 14.13
C ARG A 330 4.21 12.84 12.95
N LEU A 331 4.41 12.35 11.73
CA LEU A 331 4.24 13.17 10.51
C LEU A 331 2.78 13.59 10.32
N ILE A 332 1.82 12.70 10.59
CA ILE A 332 0.39 13.00 10.57
C ILE A 332 0.03 14.02 11.64
N ALA A 333 0.58 13.90 12.86
CA ALA A 333 0.41 14.90 13.92
C ALA A 333 0.95 16.28 13.48
N ALA A 334 2.08 16.31 12.77
CA ALA A 334 2.71 17.52 12.26
C ALA A 334 2.10 18.05 10.94
N ARG A 335 1.03 17.43 10.40
CA ARG A 335 0.46 17.75 9.07
C ARG A 335 0.21 19.24 8.83
N ASN A 336 -0.29 19.95 9.85
CA ASN A 336 -0.59 21.39 9.75
C ASN A 336 0.69 22.22 9.61
N SER A 337 1.73 21.95 10.39
CA SER A 337 3.02 22.64 10.31
C SER A 337 3.80 22.27 9.04
N LEU A 338 3.58 21.07 8.50
CA LEU A 338 4.11 20.65 7.21
C LEU A 338 3.31 21.22 6.02
N GLY A 339 2.12 21.77 6.26
CA GLY A 339 1.21 22.23 5.22
C GLY A 339 0.68 21.08 4.36
N ALA A 340 0.54 19.88 4.95
CA ALA A 340 0.12 18.69 4.24
C ALA A 340 -1.40 18.48 4.37
N LYS A 341 -2.07 18.30 3.24
CA LYS A 341 -3.49 17.92 3.13
C LYS A 341 -3.67 16.52 2.55
N ARG A 342 -2.71 16.05 1.78
CA ARG A 342 -2.70 14.73 1.15
C ARG A 342 -1.33 14.08 1.36
N GLN A 343 -1.31 12.88 1.94
CA GLN A 343 -0.08 12.14 2.17
C GLN A 343 -0.23 10.67 1.83
N VAL A 344 0.77 10.12 1.16
CA VAL A 344 0.90 8.69 0.88
C VAL A 344 2.16 8.19 1.57
N PHE A 345 1.99 7.20 2.45
CA PHE A 345 3.08 6.61 3.23
C PHE A 345 3.36 5.18 2.80
N PHE A 346 4.61 4.79 2.88
CA PHE A 346 5.04 3.41 2.68
C PHE A 346 5.86 2.93 3.87
N VAL A 347 5.41 1.83 4.45
CA VAL A 347 6.08 1.09 5.51
C VAL A 347 6.10 -0.39 5.17
N SER A 348 6.99 -1.17 5.75
CA SER A 348 7.10 -2.59 5.42
C SER A 348 7.43 -3.47 6.61
N LEU A 349 7.05 -4.73 6.46
CA LEU A 349 7.45 -5.83 7.34
C LEU A 349 7.89 -7.00 6.46
N GLY A 350 9.13 -7.45 6.63
CA GLY A 350 9.68 -8.62 5.92
C GLY A 350 9.47 -9.92 6.69
N GLY A 351 9.96 -11.02 6.11
CA GLY A 351 10.00 -12.33 6.74
C GLY A 351 8.79 -13.21 6.46
N PHE A 352 8.02 -12.92 5.39
CA PHE A 352 6.86 -13.73 5.00
C PHE A 352 7.21 -14.86 4.02
N ASP A 353 8.43 -14.94 3.53
CA ASP A 353 8.89 -16.03 2.64
C ASP A 353 9.23 -17.29 3.44
N LEU A 354 8.19 -17.88 4.03
CA LEU A 354 8.30 -18.98 4.98
C LEU A 354 8.17 -20.34 4.26
N HIS A 355 9.27 -20.77 3.67
CA HIS A 355 9.40 -22.11 3.09
C HIS A 355 9.63 -23.18 4.15
N ASP A 356 10.13 -22.79 5.31
CA ASP A 356 10.39 -23.63 6.49
C ASP A 356 9.86 -22.92 7.75
N ASN A 357 9.54 -23.68 8.80
CA ASN A 357 9.17 -23.18 10.11
C ASN A 357 8.05 -22.11 10.09
N LEU A 358 7.04 -22.31 9.21
CA LEU A 358 6.00 -21.33 8.94
C LEU A 358 5.21 -20.93 10.17
N ILE A 359 4.83 -21.88 11.02
CA ILE A 359 3.98 -21.61 12.21
C ILE A 359 4.67 -20.60 13.14
N ALA A 360 5.95 -20.78 13.46
CA ALA A 360 6.66 -19.89 14.38
C ALA A 360 7.01 -18.55 13.72
N GLY A 361 7.46 -18.58 12.47
CA GLY A 361 7.81 -17.37 11.71
C GLY A 361 6.58 -16.49 11.48
N GLN A 362 5.47 -17.07 11.03
CA GLN A 362 4.24 -16.33 10.79
C GLN A 362 3.62 -15.81 12.10
N ASN A 363 3.69 -16.59 13.20
CA ASN A 363 3.24 -16.12 14.51
C ASN A 363 3.97 -14.84 14.93
N THR A 364 5.28 -14.78 14.73
CA THR A 364 6.09 -13.58 15.01
C THR A 364 5.66 -12.41 14.14
N ASN A 365 5.52 -12.62 12.83
CA ASN A 365 5.16 -11.59 11.87
C ASN A 365 3.74 -11.06 12.11
N MET A 366 2.77 -11.95 12.36
CA MET A 366 1.39 -11.56 12.63
C MET A 366 1.23 -10.87 14.00
N THR A 367 2.00 -11.27 15.00
CA THR A 367 2.09 -10.55 16.29
C THR A 367 2.60 -9.12 16.07
N ASN A 368 3.68 -8.98 15.29
CA ASN A 368 4.24 -7.66 14.97
C ASN A 368 3.26 -6.78 14.19
N LEU A 369 2.62 -7.33 13.16
CA LEU A 369 1.59 -6.63 12.37
C LEU A 369 0.41 -6.21 13.25
N ASN A 370 -0.17 -7.14 14.02
CA ASN A 370 -1.29 -6.90 14.91
C ASN A 370 -1.02 -5.75 15.88
N ASN A 371 0.09 -5.86 16.61
CA ASN A 371 0.42 -4.90 17.65
C ASN A 371 0.73 -3.51 17.08
N ALA A 372 1.48 -3.46 15.97
CA ALA A 372 1.86 -2.20 15.34
C ALA A 372 0.65 -1.48 14.72
N LEU A 373 -0.21 -2.20 13.99
CA LEU A 373 -1.35 -1.60 13.31
C LEU A 373 -2.46 -1.21 14.28
N THR A 374 -2.69 -2.00 15.32
CA THR A 374 -3.65 -1.66 16.39
C THR A 374 -3.21 -0.40 17.14
N ALA A 375 -1.93 -0.30 17.50
CA ALA A 375 -1.37 0.89 18.14
C ALA A 375 -1.44 2.13 17.23
N PHE A 376 -1.19 1.94 15.93
CA PHE A 376 -1.29 3.03 14.95
C PHE A 376 -2.72 3.52 14.80
N TYR A 377 -3.68 2.61 14.63
CA TYR A 377 -5.10 2.98 14.55
C TYR A 377 -5.54 3.76 15.80
N GLN A 378 -5.24 3.25 17.01
CA GLN A 378 -5.58 3.95 18.26
C GLN A 378 -4.94 5.34 18.32
N THR A 379 -3.72 5.49 17.81
CA THR A 379 -3.06 6.80 17.73
C THR A 379 -3.79 7.75 16.77
N THR A 380 -4.30 7.27 15.64
CA THR A 380 -5.12 8.10 14.73
C THR A 380 -6.43 8.54 15.37
N VAL A 381 -7.04 7.70 16.21
CA VAL A 381 -8.21 8.05 17.04
C VAL A 381 -7.84 9.16 18.02
N ASN A 382 -6.74 9.01 18.75
CA ASN A 382 -6.27 10.00 19.72
C ASN A 382 -5.92 11.36 19.06
N LEU A 383 -5.45 11.32 17.80
CA LEU A 383 -5.17 12.53 17.00
C LEU A 383 -6.44 13.15 16.38
N GLY A 384 -7.60 12.51 16.51
CA GLY A 384 -8.86 12.95 15.91
C GLY A 384 -8.90 12.88 14.39
N VAL A 385 -8.15 11.95 13.78
CA VAL A 385 -8.03 11.80 12.32
C VAL A 385 -8.31 10.38 11.81
N ALA A 386 -8.88 9.51 12.62
CA ALA A 386 -9.11 8.12 12.25
C ALA A 386 -9.99 7.94 10.99
N ASN A 387 -10.90 8.88 10.71
CA ASN A 387 -11.70 8.92 9.47
C ASN A 387 -10.96 9.54 8.27
N GLN A 388 -9.75 10.03 8.47
CA GLN A 388 -8.91 10.70 7.47
C GLN A 388 -7.66 9.88 7.13
N VAL A 389 -7.43 8.78 7.85
CA VAL A 389 -6.27 7.91 7.68
C VAL A 389 -6.74 6.50 7.43
N THR A 390 -6.32 5.94 6.29
CA THR A 390 -6.59 4.54 5.94
C THR A 390 -5.28 3.80 5.79
N SER A 391 -5.15 2.69 6.51
CA SER A 391 -4.04 1.74 6.37
C SER A 391 -4.51 0.52 5.62
N PHE A 392 -3.67 -0.01 4.73
CA PHE A 392 -3.98 -1.23 3.99
C PHE A 392 -2.73 -2.11 3.87
N THR A 393 -2.93 -3.43 3.86
CA THR A 393 -1.85 -4.38 3.64
C THR A 393 -1.72 -4.70 2.16
N ALA A 394 -0.50 -4.98 1.72
CA ALA A 394 -0.13 -5.51 0.41
C ALA A 394 0.98 -6.54 0.59
N SER A 395 1.21 -7.41 -0.38
CA SER A 395 2.28 -8.40 -0.33
C SER A 395 2.70 -8.76 -1.74
N ASP A 396 3.84 -9.43 -1.91
CA ASP A 396 4.33 -9.89 -3.20
C ASP A 396 3.27 -10.75 -3.91
N PHE A 397 2.77 -11.73 -3.18
CA PHE A 397 1.74 -12.71 -3.58
C PHE A 397 1.18 -13.43 -2.36
N GLY A 398 0.20 -14.32 -2.57
CA GLY A 398 -0.20 -15.34 -1.60
C GLY A 398 0.71 -16.56 -1.67
N ARG A 399 0.41 -17.61 -0.88
CA ARG A 399 1.20 -18.84 -0.85
C ARG A 399 0.36 -20.05 -1.26
N THR A 400 0.99 -21.22 -1.38
CA THR A 400 0.27 -22.47 -1.63
C THR A 400 -0.59 -22.84 -0.41
N LEU A 401 -1.74 -23.45 -0.67
CA LEU A 401 -2.54 -24.05 0.41
C LEU A 401 -1.87 -25.32 0.94
N THR A 402 -1.21 -26.09 0.05
CA THR A 402 -0.43 -27.26 0.47
C THR A 402 0.80 -26.86 1.26
N SER A 403 1.17 -27.70 2.22
CA SER A 403 2.50 -27.64 2.83
C SER A 403 3.55 -28.23 1.90
N ASN A 404 4.79 -27.73 1.99
CA ASN A 404 5.98 -28.31 1.35
C ASN A 404 6.87 -29.09 2.34
N GLY A 405 6.38 -29.31 3.56
CA GLY A 405 7.06 -29.89 4.70
C GLY A 405 6.54 -29.24 5.98
N ASP A 406 7.17 -28.14 6.41
CA ASP A 406 6.72 -27.30 7.52
C ASP A 406 6.55 -25.81 7.13
N GLY A 407 6.50 -25.55 5.83
CA GLY A 407 6.27 -24.25 5.21
C GLY A 407 5.30 -24.31 4.04
N SER A 408 5.33 -23.29 3.18
CA SER A 408 4.55 -23.20 1.96
C SER A 408 5.33 -22.53 0.82
N ASP A 409 4.93 -22.80 -0.42
CA ASP A 409 5.59 -22.23 -1.60
C ASP A 409 4.89 -20.97 -2.10
N HIS A 410 5.51 -20.29 -3.07
CA HIS A 410 4.96 -19.10 -3.71
C HIS A 410 3.60 -19.39 -4.34
N GLY A 411 2.68 -18.46 -4.16
CA GLY A 411 1.33 -18.48 -4.72
C GLY A 411 1.02 -17.23 -5.52
N TRP A 412 -0.27 -16.90 -5.69
CA TRP A 412 -0.72 -15.76 -6.47
C TRP A 412 -1.67 -14.87 -5.68
N GLY A 413 -2.98 -15.21 -5.62
CA GLY A 413 -3.96 -14.45 -4.84
C GLY A 413 -3.74 -14.55 -3.33
N SER A 414 -4.03 -13.48 -2.61
CA SER A 414 -3.95 -13.38 -1.15
C SER A 414 -5.16 -12.66 -0.57
N HIS A 415 -5.25 -12.63 0.76
CA HIS A 415 -6.24 -11.85 1.50
C HIS A 415 -5.56 -10.65 2.15
N HIS A 416 -6.22 -9.49 2.11
CA HIS A 416 -5.65 -8.25 2.65
C HIS A 416 -6.63 -7.54 3.57
N ILE A 417 -6.09 -6.75 4.51
CA ILE A 417 -6.84 -6.05 5.55
C ILE A 417 -6.74 -4.55 5.30
N VAL A 418 -7.87 -3.85 5.42
CA VAL A 418 -7.95 -2.39 5.37
C VAL A 418 -8.47 -1.89 6.72
N VAL A 419 -7.83 -0.86 7.30
CA VAL A 419 -8.11 -0.33 8.64
C VAL A 419 -8.27 1.18 8.60
N GLY A 420 -9.32 1.70 9.22
CA GLY A 420 -9.61 3.13 9.37
C GLY A 420 -11.09 3.38 9.63
N ASP A 421 -11.44 4.57 10.15
CA ASP A 421 -12.85 4.91 10.38
C ASP A 421 -13.61 5.25 9.08
N ALA A 422 -12.92 5.49 7.98
CA ALA A 422 -13.50 5.65 6.65
C ALA A 422 -13.71 4.32 5.91
N VAL A 423 -13.35 3.19 6.52
CA VAL A 423 -13.62 1.86 5.98
C VAL A 423 -15.07 1.48 6.29
N ASN A 424 -15.77 0.91 5.32
CA ASN A 424 -17.02 0.19 5.54
C ASN A 424 -16.66 -1.17 6.17
N GLY A 425 -16.34 -1.12 7.45
CA GLY A 425 -15.76 -2.23 8.20
C GLY A 425 -16.76 -3.28 8.61
N LYS A 426 -16.24 -4.35 9.27
CA LYS A 426 -17.01 -5.53 9.69
C LYS A 426 -17.64 -6.25 8.50
N GLU A 427 -16.96 -6.23 7.36
CA GLU A 427 -17.40 -6.84 6.11
C GLU A 427 -16.24 -7.55 5.40
N PHE A 428 -16.59 -8.58 4.65
CA PHE A 428 -15.73 -9.20 3.66
C PHE A 428 -16.07 -8.68 2.28
N TYR A 429 -15.07 -8.33 1.52
CA TYR A 429 -15.19 -7.92 0.12
C TYR A 429 -14.54 -8.94 -0.80
N GLY A 430 -15.08 -9.10 -2.00
CA GLY A 430 -14.69 -10.18 -2.92
C GLY A 430 -15.41 -11.50 -2.63
N VAL A 431 -14.96 -12.56 -3.24
CA VAL A 431 -15.60 -13.87 -3.16
C VAL A 431 -14.73 -14.83 -2.34
N ALA A 432 -15.34 -15.52 -1.38
CA ALA A 432 -14.67 -16.49 -0.54
C ALA A 432 -14.25 -17.72 -1.37
N PRO A 433 -12.93 -17.98 -1.55
CA PRO A 433 -12.49 -19.11 -2.37
C PRO A 433 -12.79 -20.44 -1.67
N PRO A 434 -13.21 -21.46 -2.42
CA PRO A 434 -13.28 -22.84 -1.90
C PRO A 434 -11.92 -23.34 -1.45
N VAL A 435 -11.92 -24.24 -0.47
CA VAL A 435 -10.71 -24.88 0.04
C VAL A 435 -10.49 -26.17 -0.72
N SER A 436 -9.62 -26.15 -1.73
CA SER A 436 -9.28 -27.29 -2.56
C SER A 436 -7.85 -27.22 -3.10
N VAL A 437 -7.27 -28.39 -3.36
CA VAL A 437 -5.97 -28.55 -4.03
C VAL A 437 -6.02 -29.56 -5.16
N THR A 438 -7.20 -30.18 -5.40
CA THR A 438 -7.39 -31.17 -6.47
C THR A 438 -7.51 -30.48 -7.84
N ASP A 439 -7.19 -31.22 -8.91
CA ASP A 439 -7.21 -30.67 -10.29
C ASP A 439 -8.27 -31.39 -11.12
N THR A 440 -9.52 -31.29 -10.71
CA THR A 440 -10.66 -31.85 -11.40
C THR A 440 -11.49 -30.78 -12.11
N THR A 441 -12.59 -31.18 -12.73
CA THR A 441 -13.58 -30.26 -13.31
C THR A 441 -14.57 -29.72 -12.27
N SER A 442 -14.48 -30.15 -11.00
CA SER A 442 -15.29 -29.59 -9.92
C SER A 442 -15.15 -28.08 -9.83
N ILE A 443 -16.26 -27.41 -9.53
CA ILE A 443 -16.28 -25.95 -9.37
C ILE A 443 -15.28 -25.49 -8.30
N ASN A 444 -15.10 -26.27 -7.24
CA ASN A 444 -14.18 -25.94 -6.16
C ASN A 444 -12.71 -25.92 -6.61
N ASP A 445 -12.36 -26.72 -7.62
CA ASP A 445 -11.01 -26.82 -8.16
C ASP A 445 -10.68 -25.71 -9.17
N GLN A 446 -11.67 -24.91 -9.58
CA GLN A 446 -11.48 -23.84 -10.56
C GLN A 446 -10.89 -22.55 -9.96
N TRP A 447 -10.74 -22.49 -8.64
CA TRP A 447 -10.30 -21.30 -7.91
C TRP A 447 -8.80 -21.21 -7.64
N HIS A 448 -8.03 -22.20 -8.09
CA HIS A 448 -6.59 -22.24 -7.91
C HIS A 448 -5.88 -22.79 -9.15
N VAL A 449 -4.62 -22.46 -9.30
CA VAL A 449 -3.77 -22.83 -10.45
C VAL A 449 -2.76 -23.94 -10.11
N GLY A 450 -3.12 -24.80 -9.16
CA GLY A 450 -2.31 -25.91 -8.63
C GLY A 450 -1.86 -25.65 -7.19
N GLN A 451 -1.74 -26.69 -6.39
CA GLN A 451 -1.31 -26.66 -4.98
C GLN A 451 -2.10 -25.66 -4.10
N GLY A 452 -3.31 -25.28 -4.52
CA GLY A 452 -4.11 -24.26 -3.84
C GLY A 452 -3.56 -22.83 -3.97
N ARG A 453 -2.72 -22.54 -4.99
CA ARG A 453 -2.37 -21.15 -5.37
C ARG A 453 -3.62 -20.49 -5.91
N LEU A 454 -4.20 -19.57 -5.15
CA LEU A 454 -5.44 -18.90 -5.53
C LEU A 454 -5.31 -18.20 -6.87
N LEU A 455 -6.24 -18.44 -7.79
CA LEU A 455 -6.45 -17.58 -8.97
C LEU A 455 -7.19 -16.33 -8.51
N PRO A 456 -6.63 -15.13 -8.64
CA PRO A 456 -7.27 -13.91 -8.11
C PRO A 456 -8.65 -13.68 -8.72
N THR A 457 -9.59 -13.28 -7.89
CA THR A 457 -10.92 -12.82 -8.26
C THR A 457 -11.09 -11.31 -8.06
N THR A 458 -10.03 -10.66 -7.62
CA THR A 458 -9.92 -9.20 -7.50
C THR A 458 -8.53 -8.79 -7.98
N SER A 459 -8.48 -7.81 -8.89
CA SER A 459 -7.21 -7.23 -9.33
C SER A 459 -6.65 -6.26 -8.30
N VAL A 460 -5.31 -6.17 -8.23
CA VAL A 460 -4.61 -5.09 -7.52
C VAL A 460 -5.11 -3.72 -7.97
N ASP A 461 -5.43 -3.55 -9.27
CA ASP A 461 -5.93 -2.28 -9.81
C ASP A 461 -7.32 -1.89 -9.24
N GLN A 462 -8.22 -2.87 -9.02
CA GLN A 462 -9.50 -2.60 -8.36
C GLN A 462 -9.32 -2.17 -6.90
N TYR A 463 -8.37 -2.80 -6.19
CA TYR A 463 -8.03 -2.46 -4.82
C TYR A 463 -7.43 -1.06 -4.74
N ALA A 464 -6.42 -0.79 -5.57
CA ALA A 464 -5.79 0.53 -5.71
C ALA A 464 -6.80 1.61 -6.14
N GLY A 465 -7.68 1.30 -7.10
CA GLY A 465 -8.70 2.21 -7.61
C GLY A 465 -9.73 2.62 -6.56
N THR A 466 -10.11 1.69 -5.68
CA THR A 466 -11.01 2.00 -4.55
C THR A 466 -10.33 2.93 -3.54
N LEU A 467 -9.08 2.66 -3.19
CA LEU A 467 -8.27 3.50 -2.30
C LEU A 467 -8.00 4.88 -2.91
N ALA A 468 -7.65 4.93 -4.20
CA ALA A 468 -7.38 6.17 -4.92
C ALA A 468 -8.64 7.07 -5.01
N THR A 469 -9.79 6.47 -5.30
CA THR A 469 -11.07 7.20 -5.31
C THR A 469 -11.37 7.82 -3.94
N TRP A 470 -11.22 7.04 -2.86
CA TRP A 470 -11.38 7.59 -1.51
C TRP A 470 -10.38 8.71 -1.23
N PHE A 471 -9.13 8.57 -1.65
CA PHE A 471 -8.08 9.59 -1.45
C PHE A 471 -8.40 10.91 -2.16
N GLY A 472 -9.18 10.88 -3.23
CA GLY A 472 -9.69 12.05 -3.96
C GLY A 472 -9.42 12.04 -5.46
N VAL A 473 -8.89 10.93 -6.01
CA VAL A 473 -8.70 10.78 -7.46
C VAL A 473 -10.06 10.64 -8.15
N ASN A 474 -10.29 11.43 -9.18
CA ASN A 474 -11.56 11.45 -9.89
C ASN A 474 -11.74 10.18 -10.76
N PRO A 475 -12.77 9.35 -10.47
CA PRO A 475 -13.05 8.15 -11.25
C PRO A 475 -13.86 8.42 -12.52
N SER A 476 -14.34 9.65 -12.73
CA SER A 476 -15.26 10.00 -13.81
C SER A 476 -14.53 10.60 -15.00
N SER A 477 -14.86 10.12 -16.19
CA SER A 477 -14.39 10.72 -17.45
C SER A 477 -15.04 12.08 -17.68
N VAL A 478 -14.28 13.05 -18.15
CA VAL A 478 -14.77 14.39 -18.47
C VAL A 478 -14.59 14.66 -19.95
N ASN A 479 -15.64 15.06 -20.64
CA ASN A 479 -15.64 15.39 -22.08
C ASN A 479 -15.07 14.29 -22.99
N GLY A 480 -15.24 13.01 -22.62
CA GLY A 480 -14.74 11.88 -23.41
C GLY A 480 -13.24 11.59 -23.24
N ALA A 481 -12.54 12.31 -22.38
CA ALA A 481 -11.18 11.98 -21.95
C ALA A 481 -11.20 10.85 -20.91
N LEU A 482 -10.08 10.13 -20.79
CA LEU A 482 -9.89 9.17 -19.69
C LEU A 482 -10.02 9.87 -18.35
N SER A 483 -10.59 9.18 -17.36
CA SER A 483 -10.59 9.70 -15.99
C SER A 483 -9.16 9.77 -15.43
N GLU A 484 -8.95 10.60 -14.40
CA GLU A 484 -7.68 10.58 -13.67
C GLU A 484 -7.34 9.18 -13.19
N LEU A 485 -8.36 8.46 -12.68
CA LEU A 485 -8.20 7.09 -12.19
C LEU A 485 -7.75 6.13 -13.30
N ASP A 486 -8.28 6.23 -14.52
CA ASP A 486 -7.87 5.43 -15.66
C ASP A 486 -6.46 5.79 -16.17
N THR A 487 -6.06 7.02 -15.95
CA THR A 487 -4.72 7.48 -16.33
C THR A 487 -3.65 6.90 -15.41
N ILE A 488 -3.90 6.87 -14.09
CA ILE A 488 -2.94 6.33 -13.11
C ILE A 488 -3.01 4.81 -12.95
N LEU A 489 -4.15 4.20 -13.30
CA LEU A 489 -4.40 2.75 -13.25
C LEU A 489 -5.02 2.27 -14.57
N PRO A 490 -4.29 2.27 -15.68
CA PRO A 490 -4.86 1.96 -16.99
C PRO A 490 -5.45 0.55 -17.09
N ASN A 491 -4.90 -0.42 -16.36
CA ASN A 491 -5.39 -1.79 -16.33
C ASN A 491 -6.78 -1.92 -15.66
N LEU A 492 -7.19 -0.94 -14.85
CA LEU A 492 -8.50 -0.91 -14.21
C LEU A 492 -9.67 -0.92 -15.22
N GLN A 493 -9.44 -0.45 -16.44
CA GLN A 493 -10.43 -0.47 -17.51
C GLN A 493 -10.87 -1.90 -17.89
N ASN A 494 -10.02 -2.91 -17.68
CA ASN A 494 -10.35 -4.32 -17.90
C ASN A 494 -11.32 -4.89 -16.84
N PHE A 495 -11.53 -4.16 -15.74
CA PHE A 495 -12.38 -4.53 -14.60
C PHE A 495 -13.53 -3.54 -14.39
N ASN A 496 -13.99 -2.90 -15.46
CA ASN A 496 -14.99 -1.84 -15.41
C ASN A 496 -16.43 -2.39 -15.31
N ASN A 497 -16.80 -2.89 -14.13
CA ASN A 497 -18.14 -3.44 -13.84
C ASN A 497 -18.51 -4.60 -14.81
N VAL A 498 -17.58 -5.50 -15.05
CA VAL A 498 -17.74 -6.62 -15.98
C VAL A 498 -17.99 -7.92 -15.22
N THR A 499 -18.79 -8.81 -15.81
CA THR A 499 -18.90 -10.19 -15.35
C THR A 499 -18.00 -11.07 -16.19
N GLY A 500 -17.02 -11.71 -15.55
CA GLY A 500 -16.13 -12.65 -16.21
C GLY A 500 -16.84 -13.95 -16.64
N THR A 501 -16.20 -14.72 -17.48
CA THR A 501 -16.74 -16.01 -17.98
C THR A 501 -16.96 -17.05 -16.85
N SER A 502 -16.35 -16.86 -15.69
CA SER A 502 -16.60 -17.63 -14.47
C SER A 502 -17.89 -17.27 -13.75
N GLY A 503 -18.61 -16.22 -14.18
CA GLY A 503 -19.74 -15.65 -13.46
C GLY A 503 -19.33 -14.69 -12.33
N ILE A 504 -18.03 -14.52 -12.07
CA ILE A 504 -17.53 -13.57 -11.07
C ILE A 504 -17.70 -12.15 -11.59
N TYR A 505 -18.28 -11.29 -10.77
CA TYR A 505 -18.42 -9.87 -11.07
C TYR A 505 -17.19 -9.10 -10.59
N TYR A 506 -16.64 -8.27 -11.46
CA TYR A 506 -15.47 -7.43 -11.21
C TYR A 506 -15.90 -5.96 -11.18
N PRO A 507 -16.28 -5.43 -10.01
CA PRO A 507 -16.67 -4.03 -9.89
C PRO A 507 -15.45 -3.13 -10.02
N ARG A 508 -15.62 -1.96 -10.63
CA ARG A 508 -14.56 -0.95 -10.71
C ARG A 508 -14.16 -0.41 -9.32
N ASN A 509 -15.14 -0.26 -8.43
CA ASN A 509 -14.97 0.11 -7.02
C ASN A 509 -15.45 -1.04 -6.15
N LEU A 510 -14.61 -1.52 -5.26
CA LEU A 510 -14.88 -2.66 -4.39
C LEU A 510 -15.84 -2.34 -3.23
N GLY A 511 -16.07 -1.07 -2.93
CA GLY A 511 -17.08 -0.62 -1.95
C GLY A 511 -16.61 -0.62 -0.50
N PHE A 512 -15.37 -1.04 -0.20
CA PHE A 512 -14.88 -1.10 1.19
C PHE A 512 -14.53 0.27 1.78
N MET A 513 -14.55 1.34 1.00
CA MET A 513 -14.36 2.70 1.49
C MET A 513 -15.68 3.48 1.47
N GLN A 514 -15.89 4.32 2.48
CA GLN A 514 -16.96 5.31 2.46
C GLN A 514 -16.77 6.28 1.29
N ALA A 515 -17.86 6.91 0.87
CA ALA A 515 -17.78 7.95 -0.16
C ALA A 515 -16.79 9.05 0.26
N PRO A 516 -16.00 9.62 -0.70
CA PRO A 516 -14.96 10.61 -0.42
C PRO A 516 -15.46 11.90 0.18
#